data_46f5046c363dd6fd0d9abd379816d232
#
_entry.id   46f5046c363dd6fd0d9abd379816d232
#
_cell.length_a   1.000
_cell.length_b   1.000
_cell.length_c   1.000
_cell.angle_alpha   90.00
_cell.angle_beta   90.00
_cell.angle_gamma   90.00
#
_symmetry.space_group_name_H-M   'P 1'
#
loop_
_entity.id
_entity.type
_entity.pdbx_description
1 polymer ?
#
loop_
_entity_poly.entity_id
_entity_poly.type
_entity_poly.pdbx_seq_one_letter_code
_entity_poly.pdbx_strand_id
1 'polypeptide(L)'
;MKKSHLKYDVIVDYNKILDSYRLVVKNTEHKEKLVKYNLFLSSNLIDIYNELNSKCYYHGKYNIFLIKDPKYRIIMSENLKDKIVNQMVSEHILKPVIEPRLIDSNCATRKDMGTKHAFNLCKKYLLKLKRENKDIYVLKFDIKKYFYNIDHDVLIDKLKKIYVDKDIIDLLTNIIYSSNSSYVNKEIDTIINRELKKDLSCYHKEELKRVPRYNYHKGLAIGNVTSQILAIFYLNRIDHLIKEKLSCKYYIRYMDDGIILDYDKERLKYIRRVIEMELAKEKLELNRKTNIYKVSNGFTFIGYRFVLKDNKLVIRIGNKVKTRIKRKIKYLTIHDKEKLIKVKASYYGYMMRADSKCLQYKLKIK
;
A
#
# COMPACT_ATOMS: atom_id res chain seq x y z
N MET A 1 -22.03 -11.61 -5.25
CA MET A 1 -22.01 -10.39 -4.38
C MET A 1 -23.14 -9.47 -4.81
N LYS A 2 -23.86 -8.82 -3.85
CA LYS A 2 -24.92 -7.85 -4.18
C LYS A 2 -24.30 -6.61 -4.80
N LYS A 3 -24.82 -6.13 -5.94
CA LYS A 3 -24.35 -4.91 -6.60
C LYS A 3 -24.74 -3.67 -5.79
N SER A 4 -23.92 -2.64 -5.83
CA SER A 4 -24.23 -1.33 -5.24
C SER A 4 -25.07 -0.51 -6.21
N HIS A 5 -26.13 0.11 -5.68
CA HIS A 5 -26.96 1.09 -6.42
C HIS A 5 -26.49 2.53 -6.20
N LEU A 6 -25.26 2.72 -5.70
CA LEU A 6 -24.66 4.03 -5.60
C LEU A 6 -24.67 4.72 -6.99
N LYS A 7 -25.06 5.99 -7.01
CA LYS A 7 -25.15 6.79 -8.24
C LYS A 7 -23.97 7.73 -8.36
N TYR A 8 -23.60 8.04 -9.60
CA TYR A 8 -22.51 8.98 -9.91
C TYR A 8 -22.75 10.36 -9.26
N ASP A 9 -24.00 10.82 -9.21
CA ASP A 9 -24.38 12.14 -8.67
C ASP A 9 -23.94 12.36 -7.21
N VAL A 10 -23.61 11.28 -6.50
CA VAL A 10 -23.07 11.39 -5.14
C VAL A 10 -21.81 12.24 -5.05
N ILE A 11 -21.07 12.38 -6.14
CA ILE A 11 -19.86 13.21 -6.21
C ILE A 11 -20.06 14.54 -6.90
N VAL A 12 -21.23 14.81 -7.47
CA VAL A 12 -21.59 16.10 -8.06
C VAL A 12 -22.14 17.01 -6.96
N ASP A 13 -21.30 17.37 -6.02
CA ASP A 13 -21.65 18.15 -4.82
C ASP A 13 -20.47 19.04 -4.43
N TYR A 14 -20.70 20.38 -4.48
CA TYR A 14 -19.66 21.35 -4.17
C TYR A 14 -19.12 21.22 -2.74
N ASN A 15 -19.97 20.92 -1.76
CA ASN A 15 -19.53 20.79 -0.36
C ASN A 15 -18.62 19.56 -0.19
N LYS A 16 -18.89 18.47 -0.85
CA LYS A 16 -18.01 17.29 -0.84
C LYS A 16 -16.68 17.55 -1.53
N ILE A 17 -16.68 18.34 -2.60
CA ILE A 17 -15.44 18.79 -3.27
C ILE A 17 -14.61 19.65 -2.29
N LEU A 18 -15.26 20.61 -1.61
CA LEU A 18 -14.63 21.48 -0.62
C LEU A 18 -14.07 20.68 0.57
N ASP A 19 -14.80 19.69 1.08
CA ASP A 19 -14.32 18.84 2.17
C ASP A 19 -13.16 17.96 1.74
N SER A 20 -13.19 17.43 0.52
CA SER A 20 -12.08 16.69 -0.07
C SER A 20 -10.84 17.58 -0.26
N TYR A 21 -11.02 18.84 -0.68
CA TYR A 21 -9.93 19.82 -0.70
C TYR A 21 -9.33 20.03 0.69
N ARG A 22 -10.16 20.24 1.74
CA ARG A 22 -9.70 20.40 3.12
C ARG A 22 -8.87 19.20 3.58
N LEU A 23 -9.27 17.98 3.26
CA LEU A 23 -8.51 16.76 3.57
C LEU A 23 -7.16 16.71 2.83
N VAL A 24 -7.15 17.11 1.56
CA VAL A 24 -5.92 17.18 0.75
C VAL A 24 -4.95 18.20 1.34
N VAL A 25 -5.43 19.40 1.70
CA VAL A 25 -4.61 20.46 2.30
C VAL A 25 -4.00 20.03 3.63
N LYS A 26 -4.80 19.39 4.49
CA LYS A 26 -4.34 18.86 5.79
C LYS A 26 -3.17 17.88 5.64
N ASN A 27 -3.17 17.08 4.57
CA ASN A 27 -2.17 16.05 4.32
C ASN A 27 -1.02 16.51 3.40
N THR A 28 -1.01 17.78 2.96
CA THR A 28 0.01 18.30 2.06
C THR A 28 1.12 19.00 2.85
N GLU A 29 2.36 18.48 2.74
CA GLU A 29 3.54 19.05 3.41
C GLU A 29 4.05 20.33 2.72
N HIS A 30 4.03 20.39 1.38
CA HIS A 30 4.53 21.51 0.57
C HIS A 30 3.44 22.58 0.38
N LYS A 31 3.38 23.51 1.33
CA LYS A 31 2.35 24.57 1.34
C LYS A 31 2.48 25.60 0.21
N GLU A 32 3.68 25.78 -0.36
CA GLU A 32 3.91 26.74 -1.45
C GLU A 32 3.02 26.48 -2.69
N LYS A 33 2.82 25.20 -3.04
CA LYS A 33 1.90 24.83 -4.12
C LYS A 33 0.44 25.17 -3.83
N LEU A 34 0.07 25.20 -2.56
CA LEU A 34 -1.28 25.55 -2.12
C LEU A 34 -1.53 27.06 -2.26
N VAL A 35 -0.52 27.93 -2.05
CA VAL A 35 -0.69 29.37 -2.12
C VAL A 35 -1.29 29.78 -3.47
N LYS A 36 -0.67 29.36 -4.58
CA LYS A 36 -1.17 29.68 -5.94
C LYS A 36 -2.57 29.12 -6.19
N TYR A 37 -2.85 27.91 -5.71
CA TYR A 37 -4.18 27.30 -5.89
C TYR A 37 -5.25 28.04 -5.11
N ASN A 38 -4.91 28.49 -3.91
CA ASN A 38 -5.83 29.20 -3.02
C ASN A 38 -6.20 30.61 -3.48
N LEU A 39 -5.34 31.26 -4.29
CA LEU A 39 -5.68 32.56 -4.90
C LEU A 39 -6.93 32.48 -5.76
N PHE A 40 -7.18 31.33 -6.37
CA PHE A 40 -8.34 31.07 -7.25
C PHE A 40 -9.17 29.89 -6.75
N LEU A 41 -9.26 29.73 -5.42
CA LEU A 41 -9.85 28.52 -4.82
C LEU A 41 -11.28 28.28 -5.32
N SER A 42 -12.15 29.28 -5.25
CA SER A 42 -13.56 29.15 -5.63
C SER A 42 -13.69 28.76 -7.11
N SER A 43 -12.96 29.42 -8.01
CA SER A 43 -12.94 29.11 -9.42
C SER A 43 -12.46 27.68 -9.66
N ASN A 44 -11.33 27.29 -9.06
CA ASN A 44 -10.77 25.93 -9.21
C ASN A 44 -11.74 24.84 -8.72
N LEU A 45 -12.51 25.07 -7.66
CA LEU A 45 -13.49 24.11 -7.14
C LEU A 45 -14.74 24.06 -8.03
N ILE A 46 -15.18 25.22 -8.59
CA ILE A 46 -16.28 25.31 -9.54
C ILE A 46 -15.91 24.58 -10.84
N ASP A 47 -14.67 24.71 -11.31
CA ASP A 47 -14.20 23.98 -12.49
C ASP A 47 -14.26 22.46 -12.26
N ILE A 48 -13.86 21.98 -11.10
CA ILE A 48 -14.00 20.56 -10.73
C ILE A 48 -15.47 20.14 -10.74
N TYR A 49 -16.35 20.96 -10.13
CA TYR A 49 -17.77 20.70 -10.10
C TYR A 49 -18.37 20.60 -11.52
N ASN A 50 -18.04 21.55 -12.39
CA ASN A 50 -18.52 21.59 -13.77
C ASN A 50 -18.03 20.38 -14.57
N GLU A 51 -16.75 20.01 -14.45
CA GLU A 51 -16.20 18.83 -15.15
C GLU A 51 -16.85 17.52 -14.68
N LEU A 52 -17.15 17.41 -13.38
CA LEU A 52 -17.84 16.22 -12.84
C LEU A 52 -19.31 16.21 -13.25
N ASN A 53 -20.00 17.34 -13.16
CA ASN A 53 -21.40 17.46 -13.55
C ASN A 53 -21.62 17.15 -15.05
N SER A 54 -20.73 17.63 -15.91
CA SER A 54 -20.75 17.33 -17.35
C SER A 54 -20.14 15.98 -17.71
N LYS A 55 -19.62 15.22 -16.74
CA LYS A 55 -18.92 13.93 -16.92
C LYS A 55 -17.70 14.01 -17.85
N CYS A 56 -17.11 15.19 -17.97
CA CYS A 56 -15.95 15.48 -18.82
C CYS A 56 -14.62 15.49 -18.07
N TYR A 57 -14.60 15.01 -16.82
CA TYR A 57 -13.36 14.95 -16.05
C TYR A 57 -12.36 13.99 -16.69
N TYR A 58 -11.14 14.49 -16.92
CA TYR A 58 -9.97 13.70 -17.31
C TYR A 58 -8.82 13.90 -16.34
N HIS A 59 -8.20 12.79 -15.95
CA HIS A 59 -7.02 12.82 -15.09
C HIS A 59 -5.83 13.48 -15.79
N GLY A 60 -5.25 14.49 -15.14
CA GLY A 60 -4.11 15.23 -15.67
C GLY A 60 -2.79 14.46 -15.60
N LYS A 61 -1.71 15.15 -16.02
CA LYS A 61 -0.37 14.58 -15.97
C LYS A 61 0.16 14.47 -14.54
N TYR A 62 0.86 13.39 -14.27
CA TYR A 62 1.57 13.17 -13.01
C TYR A 62 2.90 13.95 -12.97
N ASN A 63 3.25 14.41 -11.79
CA ASN A 63 4.63 14.79 -11.46
C ASN A 63 5.36 13.53 -10.99
N ILE A 64 6.26 13.02 -11.82
CA ILE A 64 6.95 11.74 -11.60
C ILE A 64 8.30 12.01 -10.93
N PHE A 65 8.61 11.29 -9.85
CA PHE A 65 9.88 11.39 -9.17
C PHE A 65 10.32 10.07 -8.54
N LEU A 66 11.62 9.97 -8.26
CA LEU A 66 12.26 8.79 -7.71
C LEU A 66 12.48 8.95 -6.21
N ILE A 67 11.94 8.03 -5.42
CA ILE A 67 12.30 7.85 -4.00
C ILE A 67 13.44 6.82 -3.91
N LYS A 68 14.45 7.11 -3.07
CA LYS A 68 15.66 6.29 -2.92
C LYS A 68 15.66 5.39 -1.69
N ASP A 69 14.92 5.76 -0.64
CA ASP A 69 14.89 5.03 0.64
C ASP A 69 13.47 4.52 0.94
N PRO A 70 13.29 3.26 1.31
CA PRO A 70 14.27 2.18 1.55
C PRO A 70 14.72 1.43 0.29
N LYS A 71 14.13 1.70 -0.85
CA LYS A 71 14.42 1.17 -2.19
C LYS A 71 14.03 2.19 -3.23
N TYR A 72 14.66 2.12 -4.40
CA TYR A 72 14.25 2.92 -5.53
C TYR A 72 12.81 2.60 -5.94
N ARG A 73 11.97 3.65 -5.95
CA ARG A 73 10.56 3.57 -6.37
C ARG A 73 10.18 4.82 -7.14
N ILE A 74 9.47 4.63 -8.21
CA ILE A 74 8.81 5.72 -8.92
C ILE A 74 7.52 6.07 -8.17
N ILE A 75 7.36 7.35 -7.87
CA ILE A 75 6.12 7.91 -7.35
C ILE A 75 5.50 8.80 -8.41
N MET A 76 4.22 8.67 -8.60
CA MET A 76 3.40 9.46 -9.50
C MET A 76 2.51 10.38 -8.66
N SER A 77 2.94 11.62 -8.47
CA SER A 77 2.18 12.59 -7.68
C SER A 77 1.23 13.36 -8.56
N GLU A 78 -0.02 13.34 -8.21
CA GLU A 78 -1.08 14.10 -8.85
C GLU A 78 -0.93 15.61 -8.65
N ASN A 79 -1.48 16.41 -9.57
CA ASN A 79 -1.76 17.82 -9.32
C ASN A 79 -2.87 17.98 -8.26
N LEU A 80 -3.13 19.21 -7.81
CA LEU A 80 -4.11 19.44 -6.73
C LEU A 80 -5.55 19.09 -7.15
N LYS A 81 -5.94 19.41 -8.41
CA LYS A 81 -7.24 19.07 -8.94
C LYS A 81 -7.49 17.57 -8.87
N ASP A 82 -6.59 16.79 -9.42
CA ASP A 82 -6.70 15.34 -9.44
C ASP A 82 -6.65 14.72 -8.04
N LYS A 83 -5.85 15.29 -7.12
CA LYS A 83 -5.85 14.86 -5.70
C LYS A 83 -7.21 15.05 -5.04
N ILE A 84 -7.88 16.19 -5.30
CA ILE A 84 -9.21 16.48 -4.75
C ILE A 84 -10.23 15.49 -5.30
N VAL A 85 -10.23 15.27 -6.62
CA VAL A 85 -11.14 14.32 -7.27
C VAL A 85 -10.88 12.89 -6.77
N ASN A 86 -9.62 12.45 -6.72
CA ASN A 86 -9.27 11.12 -6.22
C ASN A 86 -9.61 10.94 -4.73
N GLN A 87 -9.45 11.98 -3.90
CA GLN A 87 -9.90 11.95 -2.50
C GLN A 87 -11.41 11.78 -2.41
N MET A 88 -12.16 12.53 -3.20
CA MET A 88 -13.62 12.47 -3.24
C MET A 88 -14.13 11.12 -3.75
N VAL A 89 -13.57 10.61 -4.85
CA VAL A 89 -13.86 9.26 -5.37
C VAL A 89 -13.55 8.18 -4.33
N SER A 90 -12.43 8.34 -3.62
CA SER A 90 -12.06 7.43 -2.53
C SER A 90 -13.10 7.41 -1.42
N GLU A 91 -13.50 8.58 -0.90
CA GLU A 91 -14.40 8.68 0.25
C GLU A 91 -15.85 8.34 -0.10
N HIS A 92 -16.35 8.75 -1.26
CA HIS A 92 -17.78 8.68 -1.58
C HIS A 92 -18.15 7.57 -2.56
N ILE A 93 -17.20 7.02 -3.32
CA ILE A 93 -17.45 5.92 -4.26
C ILE A 93 -16.80 4.62 -3.79
N LEU A 94 -15.47 4.63 -3.58
CA LEU A 94 -14.74 3.37 -3.37
C LEU A 94 -14.91 2.81 -1.96
N LYS A 95 -14.66 3.59 -0.92
CA LYS A 95 -14.73 3.10 0.47
C LYS A 95 -16.11 2.57 0.86
N PRO A 96 -17.22 3.29 0.61
CA PRO A 96 -18.55 2.82 1.00
C PRO A 96 -18.94 1.48 0.37
N VAL A 97 -18.42 1.19 -0.80
CA VAL A 97 -18.74 -0.02 -1.55
C VAL A 97 -17.71 -1.13 -1.32
N ILE A 98 -16.42 -0.80 -1.30
CA ILE A 98 -15.35 -1.79 -1.23
C ILE A 98 -15.10 -2.26 0.21
N GLU A 99 -14.99 -1.34 1.20
CA GLU A 99 -14.60 -1.72 2.56
C GLU A 99 -15.52 -2.76 3.22
N PRO A 100 -16.87 -2.70 3.07
CA PRO A 100 -17.74 -3.73 3.64
C PRO A 100 -17.57 -5.12 3.02
N ARG A 101 -16.90 -5.20 1.87
CA ARG A 101 -16.65 -6.45 1.13
C ARG A 101 -15.29 -7.08 1.44
N LEU A 102 -14.43 -6.35 2.16
CA LEU A 102 -13.12 -6.85 2.54
C LEU A 102 -13.19 -7.70 3.80
N ILE A 103 -12.35 -8.72 3.88
CA ILE A 103 -12.20 -9.51 5.10
C ILE A 103 -11.61 -8.67 6.25
N ASP A 104 -11.92 -8.99 7.50
CA ASP A 104 -11.41 -8.25 8.67
C ASP A 104 -9.89 -8.28 8.81
N SER A 105 -9.26 -9.35 8.33
CA SER A 105 -7.81 -9.50 8.40
C SER A 105 -7.05 -8.84 7.25
N ASN A 106 -7.73 -8.10 6.37
CA ASN A 106 -7.11 -7.16 5.44
C ASN A 106 -6.88 -5.83 6.17
N CYS A 107 -5.63 -5.56 6.53
CA CYS A 107 -5.26 -4.50 7.47
C CYS A 107 -4.75 -3.21 6.80
N ALA A 108 -4.80 -3.09 5.48
CA ALA A 108 -4.28 -1.91 4.79
C ALA A 108 -5.37 -0.88 4.45
N THR A 109 -5.01 0.40 4.44
CA THR A 109 -5.80 1.55 3.91
C THR A 109 -7.18 1.82 4.53
N ARG A 110 -7.63 1.04 5.49
CA ARG A 110 -8.93 1.20 6.17
C ARG A 110 -8.77 2.03 7.44
N LYS A 111 -9.85 2.73 7.83
CA LYS A 111 -9.88 3.48 9.10
C LYS A 111 -9.63 2.52 10.28
N ASP A 112 -8.86 2.97 11.26
CA ASP A 112 -8.46 2.22 12.47
C ASP A 112 -7.68 0.90 12.20
N MET A 113 -7.41 0.59 10.95
CA MET A 113 -6.54 -0.51 10.52
C MET A 113 -5.07 -0.03 10.39
N GLY A 114 -4.28 -0.66 9.60
CA GLY A 114 -2.89 -0.28 9.35
C GLY A 114 -1.88 -1.18 10.06
N THR A 115 -0.63 -0.75 10.10
CA THR A 115 0.47 -1.57 10.63
C THR A 115 0.29 -1.95 12.10
N LYS A 116 -0.33 -1.07 12.91
CA LYS A 116 -0.62 -1.35 14.34
C LYS A 116 -1.61 -2.50 14.47
N HIS A 117 -2.69 -2.45 13.69
CA HIS A 117 -3.72 -3.50 13.71
C HIS A 117 -3.14 -4.84 13.23
N ALA A 118 -2.43 -4.86 12.10
CA ALA A 118 -1.78 -6.06 11.58
C ALA A 118 -0.77 -6.68 12.56
N PHE A 119 0.00 -5.83 13.27
CA PHE A 119 0.91 -6.26 14.32
C PHE A 119 0.17 -6.93 15.49
N ASN A 120 -0.88 -6.29 16.00
CA ASN A 120 -1.66 -6.81 17.12
C ASN A 120 -2.36 -8.12 16.75
N LEU A 121 -2.89 -8.20 15.52
CA LEU A 121 -3.54 -9.40 15.03
C LEU A 121 -2.55 -10.57 14.89
N CYS A 122 -1.36 -10.32 14.35
CA CYS A 122 -0.29 -11.31 14.26
C CYS A 122 0.13 -11.81 15.66
N LYS A 123 0.34 -10.88 16.60
CA LYS A 123 0.64 -11.21 18.00
C LYS A 123 -0.48 -12.05 18.63
N LYS A 124 -1.75 -11.65 18.46
CA LYS A 124 -2.92 -12.38 18.96
C LYS A 124 -2.99 -13.81 18.42
N TYR A 125 -2.75 -13.99 17.12
CA TYR A 125 -2.79 -15.31 16.50
C TYR A 125 -1.65 -16.21 16.99
N LEU A 126 -0.43 -15.69 17.09
CA LEU A 126 0.70 -16.45 17.62
C LEU A 126 0.51 -16.86 19.09
N LEU A 127 -0.03 -15.96 19.94
CA LEU A 127 -0.33 -16.27 21.33
C LEU A 127 -1.45 -17.31 21.47
N LYS A 128 -2.41 -17.34 20.53
CA LYS A 128 -3.47 -18.34 20.52
C LYS A 128 -2.94 -19.71 20.10
N LEU A 129 -2.20 -19.78 19.00
CA LEU A 129 -1.60 -21.02 18.49
C LEU A 129 -0.59 -21.63 19.49
N LYS A 130 0.20 -20.80 20.16
CA LYS A 130 1.16 -21.24 21.17
C LYS A 130 0.58 -22.14 22.26
N ARG A 131 -0.70 -21.98 22.60
CA ARG A 131 -1.36 -22.72 23.71
C ARG A 131 -1.41 -24.23 23.49
N GLU A 132 -1.34 -24.68 22.25
CA GLU A 132 -1.42 -26.12 21.92
C GLU A 132 -0.06 -26.82 21.97
N ASN A 133 1.04 -26.12 22.33
CA ASN A 133 2.41 -26.66 22.44
C ASN A 133 2.88 -27.45 21.19
N LYS A 134 2.34 -27.13 20.03
CA LYS A 134 2.71 -27.70 18.73
C LYS A 134 3.64 -26.79 17.97
N ASP A 135 4.39 -27.35 17.04
CA ASP A 135 5.18 -26.57 16.09
C ASP A 135 4.27 -25.70 15.22
N ILE A 136 4.56 -24.43 15.16
CA ILE A 136 3.82 -23.45 14.36
C ILE A 136 4.66 -23.12 13.12
N TYR A 137 4.02 -23.16 11.97
CA TYR A 137 4.59 -22.74 10.69
C TYR A 137 3.89 -21.49 10.17
N VAL A 138 4.60 -20.69 9.40
CA VAL A 138 4.06 -19.52 8.73
C VAL A 138 4.39 -19.59 7.25
N LEU A 139 3.36 -19.60 6.40
CA LEU A 139 3.50 -19.26 4.99
C LEU A 139 3.51 -17.76 4.89
N LYS A 140 4.64 -17.19 4.49
CA LYS A 140 4.75 -15.78 4.13
C LYS A 140 4.83 -15.68 2.61
N PHE A 141 3.92 -14.88 2.02
CA PHE A 141 3.89 -14.64 0.59
C PHE A 141 3.84 -13.14 0.29
N ASP A 142 4.38 -12.78 -0.86
CA ASP A 142 4.48 -11.43 -1.40
C ASP A 142 4.24 -11.52 -2.91
N ILE A 143 3.59 -10.53 -3.50
CA ILE A 143 3.27 -10.51 -4.93
C ILE A 143 4.33 -9.73 -5.68
N LYS A 144 4.81 -10.30 -6.78
CA LYS A 144 5.87 -9.74 -7.61
C LYS A 144 5.43 -8.42 -8.24
N LYS A 145 6.11 -7.30 -7.89
CA LYS A 145 5.87 -5.96 -8.45
C LYS A 145 4.38 -5.59 -8.48
N TYR A 146 3.66 -5.80 -7.39
CA TYR A 146 2.20 -5.81 -7.32
C TYR A 146 1.56 -4.63 -8.05
N PHE A 147 1.85 -3.39 -7.64
CA PHE A 147 1.26 -2.18 -8.24
C PHE A 147 1.51 -2.04 -9.74
N TYR A 148 2.61 -2.56 -10.26
CA TYR A 148 2.95 -2.53 -11.69
C TYR A 148 2.27 -3.65 -12.50
N ASN A 149 1.79 -4.70 -11.84
CA ASN A 149 1.24 -5.89 -12.49
C ASN A 149 -0.28 -6.02 -12.36
N ILE A 150 -0.95 -5.10 -11.65
CA ILE A 150 -2.42 -5.06 -11.63
C ILE A 150 -2.92 -4.85 -13.06
N ASP A 151 -3.67 -5.82 -13.58
CA ASP A 151 -4.25 -5.77 -14.92
C ASP A 151 -5.52 -4.90 -14.90
N HIS A 152 -5.58 -3.90 -15.80
CA HIS A 152 -6.67 -2.93 -15.82
C HIS A 152 -8.00 -3.58 -16.17
N ASP A 153 -8.03 -4.48 -17.16
CA ASP A 153 -9.25 -5.11 -17.63
C ASP A 153 -9.85 -6.01 -16.54
N VAL A 154 -9.00 -6.81 -15.88
CA VAL A 154 -9.40 -7.63 -14.72
C VAL A 154 -9.96 -6.77 -13.60
N LEU A 155 -9.32 -5.61 -13.31
CA LEU A 155 -9.79 -4.69 -12.27
C LEU A 155 -11.14 -4.09 -12.64
N ILE A 156 -11.29 -3.60 -13.86
CA ILE A 156 -12.54 -3.00 -14.37
C ILE A 156 -13.67 -4.03 -14.35
N ASP A 157 -13.40 -5.28 -14.74
CA ASP A 157 -14.40 -6.35 -14.68
C ASP A 157 -14.83 -6.67 -13.24
N LYS A 158 -13.91 -6.59 -12.27
CA LYS A 158 -14.27 -6.70 -10.84
C LYS A 158 -15.14 -5.54 -10.39
N LEU A 159 -14.87 -4.31 -10.83
CA LEU A 159 -15.67 -3.13 -10.51
C LEU A 159 -17.07 -3.21 -11.13
N LYS A 160 -17.21 -3.63 -12.39
CA LYS A 160 -18.51 -3.87 -13.05
C LYS A 160 -19.38 -4.91 -12.31
N LYS A 161 -18.76 -5.83 -11.56
CA LYS A 161 -19.50 -6.80 -10.75
C LYS A 161 -20.08 -6.21 -9.47
N ILE A 162 -19.56 -5.07 -8.99
CA ILE A 162 -20.00 -4.44 -7.75
C ILE A 162 -20.72 -3.10 -7.94
N TYR A 163 -20.55 -2.42 -9.06
CA TYR A 163 -21.26 -1.20 -9.40
C TYR A 163 -22.28 -1.45 -10.52
N VAL A 164 -23.45 -0.80 -10.42
CA VAL A 164 -24.47 -0.80 -11.49
C VAL A 164 -24.30 0.41 -12.39
N ASP A 165 -23.91 1.55 -11.81
CA ASP A 165 -23.83 2.83 -12.47
C ASP A 165 -22.65 2.87 -13.46
N LYS A 166 -22.96 3.15 -14.74
CA LYS A 166 -21.98 3.18 -15.81
C LYS A 166 -21.04 4.38 -15.71
N ASP A 167 -21.56 5.53 -15.30
CA ASP A 167 -20.76 6.75 -15.18
C ASP A 167 -19.68 6.62 -14.10
N ILE A 168 -19.98 5.88 -13.01
CA ILE A 168 -18.97 5.51 -12.00
C ILE A 168 -17.88 4.63 -12.64
N ILE A 169 -18.25 3.64 -13.44
CA ILE A 169 -17.28 2.77 -14.11
C ILE A 169 -16.41 3.55 -15.08
N ASP A 170 -16.99 4.47 -15.86
CA ASP A 170 -16.26 5.29 -16.81
C ASP A 170 -15.27 6.23 -16.11
N LEU A 171 -15.67 6.87 -15.00
CA LEU A 171 -14.76 7.67 -14.17
C LEU A 171 -13.62 6.84 -13.58
N LEU A 172 -13.92 5.68 -13.00
CA LEU A 172 -12.90 4.79 -12.42
C LEU A 172 -11.96 4.27 -13.50
N THR A 173 -12.47 3.98 -14.69
CA THR A 173 -11.68 3.56 -15.84
C THR A 173 -10.69 4.64 -16.26
N ASN A 174 -11.13 5.89 -16.36
CA ASN A 174 -10.28 7.04 -16.66
C ASN A 174 -9.13 7.15 -15.61
N ILE A 175 -9.45 7.06 -14.32
CA ILE A 175 -8.45 7.12 -13.24
C ILE A 175 -7.47 5.92 -13.32
N ILE A 176 -7.95 4.72 -13.59
CA ILE A 176 -7.12 3.51 -13.71
C ILE A 176 -6.16 3.62 -14.89
N TYR A 177 -6.65 4.05 -16.06
CA TYR A 177 -5.84 4.17 -17.27
C TYR A 177 -4.86 5.35 -17.24
N SER A 178 -5.02 6.31 -16.32
CA SER A 178 -4.14 7.48 -16.22
C SER A 178 -2.65 7.10 -16.04
N SER A 179 -2.35 5.97 -15.39
CA SER A 179 -0.99 5.44 -15.22
C SER A 179 -0.37 4.93 -16.52
N ASN A 180 -1.15 4.70 -17.55
CA ASN A 180 -0.73 4.07 -18.81
C ASN A 180 -0.48 5.09 -19.96
N SER A 181 -0.41 6.36 -19.60
CA SER A 181 -0.12 7.44 -20.56
C SER A 181 1.29 7.31 -21.15
N SER A 182 1.42 7.55 -22.46
CA SER A 182 2.67 7.35 -23.22
C SER A 182 3.89 8.11 -22.66
N TYR A 183 3.66 9.27 -22.01
CA TYR A 183 4.72 10.08 -21.43
C TYR A 183 5.34 9.47 -20.17
N VAL A 184 4.57 8.63 -19.42
CA VAL A 184 4.99 8.11 -18.09
C VAL A 184 6.31 7.36 -18.16
N ASN A 185 6.42 6.39 -19.05
CA ASN A 185 7.67 5.62 -19.19
C ASN A 185 8.82 6.47 -19.72
N LYS A 186 8.57 7.45 -20.61
CA LYS A 186 9.58 8.38 -21.10
C LYS A 186 10.16 9.22 -19.97
N GLU A 187 9.33 9.74 -19.08
CA GLU A 187 9.79 10.48 -17.90
C GLU A 187 10.53 9.58 -16.91
N ILE A 188 10.06 8.35 -16.67
CA ILE A 188 10.76 7.38 -15.83
C ILE A 188 12.17 7.12 -16.38
N ASP A 189 12.31 6.90 -17.69
CA ASP A 189 13.60 6.69 -18.34
C ASP A 189 14.52 7.90 -18.20
N THR A 190 13.98 9.09 -18.39
CA THR A 190 14.73 10.35 -18.21
C THR A 190 15.26 10.49 -16.79
N ILE A 191 14.42 10.21 -15.78
CA ILE A 191 14.81 10.27 -14.37
C ILE A 191 15.90 9.24 -14.06
N ILE A 192 15.73 8.00 -14.53
CA ILE A 192 16.71 6.93 -14.27
C ILE A 192 18.03 7.20 -14.96
N ASN A 193 18.02 7.65 -16.23
CA ASN A 193 19.22 7.99 -16.96
C ASN A 193 19.99 9.15 -16.30
N ARG A 194 19.26 10.16 -15.79
CA ARG A 194 19.87 11.26 -15.02
C ARG A 194 20.50 10.76 -13.70
N GLU A 195 19.86 9.84 -12.98
CA GLU A 195 20.41 9.28 -11.75
C GLU A 195 21.60 8.35 -12.02
N LEU A 196 21.61 7.59 -13.11
CA LEU A 196 22.72 6.71 -13.49
C LEU A 196 24.01 7.48 -13.86
N LYS A 197 23.90 8.76 -14.28
CA LYS A 197 25.05 9.63 -14.54
C LYS A 197 25.77 10.09 -13.27
N LYS A 198 25.16 9.94 -12.09
CA LYS A 198 25.77 10.29 -10.80
C LYS A 198 26.79 9.24 -10.39
N ASP A 199 27.73 9.66 -9.54
CA ASP A 199 28.65 8.70 -8.91
C ASP A 199 27.91 7.82 -7.90
N LEU A 200 27.57 6.61 -8.33
CA LEU A 200 26.85 5.60 -7.57
C LEU A 200 27.62 4.29 -7.57
N SER A 201 27.57 3.57 -6.45
CA SER A 201 28.11 2.21 -6.41
C SER A 201 27.43 1.29 -7.44
N CYS A 202 28.12 0.25 -7.88
CA CYS A 202 27.57 -0.75 -8.82
C CYS A 202 26.23 -1.32 -8.35
N TYR A 203 26.09 -1.59 -7.06
CA TYR A 203 24.85 -2.05 -6.46
C TYR A 203 23.68 -1.09 -6.71
N HIS A 204 23.87 0.21 -6.48
CA HIS A 204 22.81 1.21 -6.70
C HIS A 204 22.50 1.41 -8.19
N LYS A 205 23.48 1.32 -9.07
CA LYS A 205 23.27 1.36 -10.53
C LYS A 205 22.40 0.18 -10.99
N GLU A 206 22.66 -1.03 -10.48
CA GLU A 206 21.84 -2.19 -10.79
C GLU A 206 20.40 -2.08 -10.22
N GLU A 207 20.25 -1.61 -8.99
CA GLU A 207 18.91 -1.38 -8.43
C GLU A 207 18.10 -0.38 -9.25
N LEU A 208 18.72 0.71 -9.73
CA LEU A 208 18.09 1.70 -10.60
C LEU A 208 17.62 1.09 -11.93
N LYS A 209 18.47 0.28 -12.58
CA LYS A 209 18.12 -0.41 -13.83
C LYS A 209 16.93 -1.36 -13.65
N ARG A 210 16.74 -1.95 -12.44
CA ARG A 210 15.65 -2.87 -12.11
C ARG A 210 14.34 -2.15 -11.73
N VAL A 211 14.30 -0.82 -11.69
CA VAL A 211 13.07 -0.08 -11.44
C VAL A 211 12.06 -0.38 -12.56
N PRO A 212 10.85 -0.85 -12.21
CA PRO A 212 9.88 -1.28 -13.23
C PRO A 212 9.38 -0.12 -14.08
N ARG A 213 8.96 -0.45 -15.29
CA ARG A 213 8.16 0.40 -16.18
C ARG A 213 6.72 -0.08 -16.16
N TYR A 214 5.81 0.80 -16.53
CA TYR A 214 4.41 0.46 -16.71
C TYR A 214 4.21 -0.23 -18.06
N ASN A 215 3.58 -1.41 -18.04
CA ASN A 215 3.21 -2.11 -19.26
C ASN A 215 1.83 -1.66 -19.73
N TYR A 216 1.55 -1.86 -21.02
CA TYR A 216 0.24 -1.55 -21.60
C TYR A 216 -0.88 -2.28 -20.85
N HIS A 217 -1.95 -1.58 -20.50
CA HIS A 217 -3.09 -2.04 -19.71
C HIS A 217 -2.72 -2.66 -18.33
N LYS A 218 -1.58 -2.26 -17.74
CA LYS A 218 -1.15 -2.74 -16.43
C LYS A 218 -0.59 -1.65 -15.54
N GLY A 219 -0.84 -1.82 -14.27
CA GLY A 219 -0.26 -1.03 -13.20
C GLY A 219 -1.13 0.13 -12.74
N LEU A 220 -1.08 0.39 -11.45
CA LEU A 220 -1.73 1.54 -10.82
C LEU A 220 -0.67 2.56 -10.39
N ALA A 221 -1.00 3.84 -10.51
CA ALA A 221 -0.12 4.93 -10.10
C ALA A 221 0.21 4.84 -8.61
N ILE A 222 1.51 4.73 -8.30
CA ILE A 222 1.97 4.70 -6.91
C ILE A 222 2.02 6.15 -6.39
N GLY A 223 1.08 6.48 -5.52
CA GLY A 223 0.92 7.82 -4.94
C GLY A 223 -0.53 8.24 -4.80
N ASN A 224 -1.44 7.66 -5.56
CA ASN A 224 -2.86 7.97 -5.53
C ASN A 224 -3.57 7.21 -4.39
N VAL A 225 -4.51 7.88 -3.74
CA VAL A 225 -5.35 7.25 -2.71
C VAL A 225 -6.29 6.20 -3.31
N THR A 226 -6.85 6.46 -4.49
CA THR A 226 -7.70 5.51 -5.23
C THR A 226 -6.94 4.24 -5.59
N SER A 227 -5.70 4.36 -6.05
CA SER A 227 -4.84 3.20 -6.37
C SER A 227 -4.64 2.26 -5.19
N GLN A 228 -4.53 2.80 -3.97
CA GLN A 228 -4.37 1.97 -2.76
C GLN A 228 -5.63 1.15 -2.47
N ILE A 229 -6.80 1.75 -2.59
CA ILE A 229 -8.08 1.06 -2.34
C ILE A 229 -8.36 0.03 -3.45
N LEU A 230 -8.13 0.40 -4.71
CA LEU A 230 -8.26 -0.52 -5.84
C LEU A 230 -7.30 -1.71 -5.73
N ALA A 231 -6.08 -1.49 -5.27
CA ALA A 231 -5.12 -2.55 -5.04
C ALA A 231 -5.58 -3.52 -3.93
N ILE A 232 -6.06 -3.05 -2.79
CA ILE A 232 -6.59 -3.99 -1.77
C ILE A 232 -7.81 -4.76 -2.26
N PHE A 233 -8.67 -4.13 -3.08
CA PHE A 233 -9.84 -4.76 -3.66
C PHE A 233 -9.49 -5.79 -4.74
N TYR A 234 -8.44 -5.58 -5.54
CA TYR A 234 -8.04 -6.51 -6.59
C TYR A 234 -7.85 -7.94 -6.07
N LEU A 235 -7.27 -8.09 -4.88
CA LEU A 235 -7.04 -9.38 -4.22
C LEU A 235 -8.20 -9.88 -3.36
N ASN A 236 -9.32 -9.16 -3.31
CA ASN A 236 -10.43 -9.51 -2.42
C ASN A 236 -10.96 -10.94 -2.65
N ARG A 237 -11.03 -11.40 -3.91
CA ARG A 237 -11.43 -12.76 -4.24
C ARG A 237 -10.46 -13.80 -3.65
N ILE A 238 -9.16 -13.51 -3.69
CA ILE A 238 -8.12 -14.37 -3.10
C ILE A 238 -8.23 -14.40 -1.58
N ASP A 239 -8.52 -13.25 -0.96
CA ASP A 239 -8.73 -13.17 0.49
C ASP A 239 -9.88 -14.07 0.95
N HIS A 240 -11.02 -14.00 0.27
CA HIS A 240 -12.19 -14.85 0.55
C HIS A 240 -11.92 -16.33 0.27
N LEU A 241 -11.20 -16.65 -0.81
CA LEU A 241 -10.76 -18.02 -1.07
C LEU A 241 -9.93 -18.57 0.11
N ILE A 242 -8.94 -17.81 0.58
CA ILE A 242 -8.06 -18.23 1.68
C ILE A 242 -8.86 -18.39 2.97
N LYS A 243 -9.72 -17.43 3.28
CA LYS A 243 -10.47 -17.37 4.53
C LYS A 243 -11.60 -18.41 4.60
N GLU A 244 -12.40 -18.50 3.54
CA GLU A 244 -13.63 -19.27 3.50
C GLU A 244 -13.43 -20.66 2.92
N LYS A 245 -12.93 -20.77 1.70
CA LYS A 245 -12.79 -22.08 1.02
C LYS A 245 -11.61 -22.90 1.56
N LEU A 246 -10.46 -22.26 1.82
CA LEU A 246 -9.31 -22.94 2.40
C LEU A 246 -9.34 -22.95 3.94
N SER A 247 -10.35 -22.33 4.54
CA SER A 247 -10.58 -22.29 5.99
C SER A 247 -9.36 -21.85 6.80
N CYS A 248 -8.56 -20.88 6.25
CA CYS A 248 -7.37 -20.38 6.91
C CYS A 248 -7.73 -19.39 8.01
N LYS A 249 -7.95 -19.86 9.23
CA LYS A 249 -8.36 -19.06 10.38
C LYS A 249 -7.35 -17.94 10.70
N TYR A 250 -6.06 -18.22 10.62
CA TYR A 250 -4.97 -17.33 11.03
C TYR A 250 -4.29 -16.71 9.81
N TYR A 251 -5.08 -16.04 8.97
CA TYR A 251 -4.65 -15.31 7.78
C TYR A 251 -4.67 -13.81 8.04
N ILE A 252 -3.60 -13.10 7.63
CA ILE A 252 -3.48 -11.64 7.67
C ILE A 252 -2.88 -11.16 6.35
N ARG A 253 -3.44 -10.09 5.79
CA ARG A 253 -2.86 -9.40 4.64
C ARG A 253 -2.65 -7.90 4.92
N TYR A 254 -1.50 -7.41 4.52
CA TYR A 254 -1.17 -6.00 4.49
C TYR A 254 -0.67 -5.63 3.11
N MET A 255 -1.50 -5.02 2.27
CA MET A 255 -1.28 -4.79 0.84
C MET A 255 -1.00 -6.11 0.08
N ASP A 256 0.20 -6.25 -0.47
CA ASP A 256 0.72 -7.42 -1.17
C ASP A 256 1.41 -8.46 -0.28
N ASP A 257 1.69 -8.11 0.99
CA ASP A 257 2.38 -8.98 1.96
C ASP A 257 1.34 -9.76 2.79
N GLY A 258 1.26 -11.06 2.61
CA GLY A 258 0.35 -11.96 3.32
C GLY A 258 1.07 -12.99 4.18
N ILE A 259 0.43 -13.34 5.32
CA ILE A 259 0.88 -14.44 6.17
C ILE A 259 -0.27 -15.36 6.53
N ILE A 260 -0.01 -16.66 6.54
CA ILE A 260 -0.91 -17.70 7.02
C ILE A 260 -0.15 -18.53 8.04
N LEU A 261 -0.74 -18.70 9.23
CA LEU A 261 -0.17 -19.49 10.32
C LEU A 261 -0.95 -20.80 10.45
N ASP A 262 -0.23 -21.91 10.59
CA ASP A 262 -0.81 -23.24 10.79
C ASP A 262 0.18 -24.15 11.52
N TYR A 263 -0.30 -25.26 12.08
CA TYR A 263 0.53 -26.33 12.64
C TYR A 263 1.02 -27.29 11.55
N ASP A 264 0.26 -27.45 10.47
CA ASP A 264 0.53 -28.37 9.38
C ASP A 264 1.31 -27.67 8.25
N LYS A 265 2.58 -28.06 8.09
CA LYS A 265 3.46 -27.56 7.04
C LYS A 265 3.03 -28.03 5.64
N GLU A 266 2.53 -29.26 5.53
CA GLU A 266 2.11 -29.82 4.23
C GLU A 266 0.82 -29.14 3.75
N ARG A 267 -0.11 -28.86 4.66
CA ARG A 267 -1.28 -28.01 4.38
C ARG A 267 -0.88 -26.63 3.87
N LEU A 268 0.13 -25.98 4.49
CA LEU A 268 0.63 -24.69 4.01
C LEU A 268 1.26 -24.78 2.60
N LYS A 269 1.92 -25.88 2.26
CA LYS A 269 2.42 -26.13 0.89
C LYS A 269 1.29 -26.26 -0.11
N TYR A 270 0.23 -26.99 0.24
CA TYR A 270 -0.98 -27.09 -0.58
C TYR A 270 -1.62 -25.73 -0.79
N ILE A 271 -1.86 -24.97 0.29
CA ILE A 271 -2.42 -23.61 0.25
C ILE A 271 -1.58 -22.70 -0.65
N ARG A 272 -0.25 -22.75 -0.56
CA ARG A 272 0.65 -21.99 -1.43
C ARG A 272 0.40 -22.28 -2.91
N ARG A 273 0.29 -23.55 -3.29
CA ARG A 273 0.01 -23.96 -4.68
C ARG A 273 -1.34 -23.43 -5.16
N VAL A 274 -2.37 -23.53 -4.32
CA VAL A 274 -3.70 -23.01 -4.65
C VAL A 274 -3.67 -21.49 -4.83
N ILE A 275 -3.00 -20.74 -3.94
CA ILE A 275 -2.83 -19.29 -4.07
C ILE A 275 -2.11 -18.95 -5.37
N GLU A 276 -1.05 -19.67 -5.73
CA GLU A 276 -0.28 -19.44 -6.96
C GLU A 276 -1.14 -19.65 -8.21
N MET A 277 -1.91 -20.73 -8.27
CA MET A 277 -2.85 -20.99 -9.36
C MET A 277 -3.95 -19.92 -9.47
N GLU A 278 -4.49 -19.48 -8.34
CA GLU A 278 -5.56 -18.49 -8.35
C GLU A 278 -5.05 -17.06 -8.65
N LEU A 279 -3.81 -16.74 -8.25
CA LEU A 279 -3.16 -15.47 -8.64
C LEU A 279 -2.85 -15.46 -10.15
N ALA A 280 -2.49 -16.58 -10.74
CA ALA A 280 -2.28 -16.69 -12.21
C ALA A 280 -3.56 -16.32 -12.99
N LYS A 281 -4.76 -16.72 -12.51
CA LYS A 281 -6.05 -16.31 -13.09
C LYS A 281 -6.28 -14.80 -13.01
N GLU A 282 -5.68 -14.15 -12.02
CA GLU A 282 -5.69 -12.69 -11.85
C GLU A 282 -4.50 -12.01 -12.55
N LYS A 283 -3.78 -12.71 -13.40
CA LYS A 283 -2.58 -12.27 -14.12
C LYS A 283 -1.46 -11.78 -13.18
N LEU A 284 -1.36 -12.35 -11.98
CA LEU A 284 -0.36 -12.05 -10.96
C LEU A 284 0.52 -13.25 -10.66
N GLU A 285 1.72 -13.00 -10.15
CA GLU A 285 2.70 -14.02 -9.75
C GLU A 285 3.17 -13.81 -8.32
N LEU A 286 3.42 -14.91 -7.60
CA LEU A 286 4.10 -14.85 -6.31
C LEU A 286 5.57 -14.42 -6.49
N ASN A 287 6.06 -13.65 -5.53
CA ASN A 287 7.48 -13.34 -5.46
C ASN A 287 8.28 -14.60 -5.07
N ARG A 288 9.46 -14.78 -5.64
CA ARG A 288 10.39 -15.90 -5.33
C ARG A 288 10.75 -15.99 -3.83
N LYS A 289 10.54 -14.93 -3.06
CA LYS A 289 10.75 -14.88 -1.60
C LYS A 289 9.61 -15.50 -0.80
N THR A 290 8.52 -15.91 -1.44
CA THR A 290 7.42 -16.64 -0.80
C THR A 290 7.92 -17.96 -0.26
N ASN A 291 7.81 -18.16 1.06
CA ASN A 291 8.34 -19.34 1.72
C ASN A 291 7.57 -19.69 2.99
N ILE A 292 7.77 -20.93 3.46
CA ILE A 292 7.22 -21.43 4.72
C ILE A 292 8.36 -21.50 5.74
N TYR A 293 8.16 -20.89 6.88
CA TYR A 293 9.13 -20.86 7.99
C TYR A 293 8.52 -21.52 9.22
N LYS A 294 9.36 -22.21 10.01
CA LYS A 294 9.00 -22.57 11.39
C LYS A 294 9.09 -21.31 12.25
N VAL A 295 8.06 -21.01 13.05
CA VAL A 295 7.99 -19.77 13.83
C VAL A 295 9.10 -19.69 14.87
N SER A 296 9.63 -20.82 15.36
CA SER A 296 10.80 -20.87 16.24
C SER A 296 12.08 -20.30 15.58
N ASN A 297 12.22 -20.42 14.25
CA ASN A 297 13.33 -19.79 13.51
C ASN A 297 13.10 -18.29 13.26
N GLY A 298 11.87 -17.83 13.49
CA GLY A 298 11.44 -16.45 13.33
C GLY A 298 11.19 -16.04 11.89
N PHE A 299 10.19 -15.17 11.72
CA PHE A 299 9.84 -14.54 10.45
C PHE A 299 9.65 -13.04 10.63
N THR A 300 9.72 -12.29 9.51
CA THR A 300 9.54 -10.84 9.53
C THR A 300 8.24 -10.48 8.83
N PHE A 301 7.37 -9.71 9.51
CA PHE A 301 6.13 -9.18 8.95
C PHE A 301 5.99 -7.71 9.35
N ILE A 302 5.57 -6.84 8.44
CA ILE A 302 5.39 -5.37 8.64
C ILE A 302 6.53 -4.69 9.40
N GLY A 303 7.77 -5.15 9.18
CA GLY A 303 8.98 -4.57 9.78
C GLY A 303 9.38 -5.13 11.15
N TYR A 304 8.59 -6.02 11.75
CA TYR A 304 8.91 -6.70 13.00
C TYR A 304 9.28 -8.16 12.77
N ARG A 305 10.22 -8.68 13.56
CA ARG A 305 10.59 -10.09 13.58
C ARG A 305 9.91 -10.78 14.77
N PHE A 306 9.08 -11.75 14.47
CA PHE A 306 8.37 -12.59 15.43
C PHE A 306 9.12 -13.92 15.58
N VAL A 307 9.37 -14.35 16.82
CA VAL A 307 10.06 -15.60 17.15
C VAL A 307 9.35 -16.22 18.34
N LEU A 308 9.07 -17.52 18.27
CA LEU A 308 8.62 -18.29 19.42
C LEU A 308 9.81 -19.09 19.94
N LYS A 309 10.33 -18.73 21.10
CA LYS A 309 11.47 -19.39 21.75
C LYS A 309 11.10 -19.77 23.18
N ASP A 310 11.40 -21.01 23.57
CA ASP A 310 11.15 -21.53 24.93
C ASP A 310 9.74 -21.19 25.43
N ASN A 311 8.76 -21.46 24.58
CA ASN A 311 7.35 -21.12 24.78
C ASN A 311 7.10 -19.62 25.11
N LYS A 312 8.01 -18.70 24.75
CA LYS A 312 7.84 -17.25 24.88
C LYS A 312 7.83 -16.60 23.49
N LEU A 313 6.83 -15.74 23.25
CA LEU A 313 6.80 -14.94 22.04
C LEU A 313 7.69 -13.71 22.20
N VAL A 314 8.77 -13.68 21.44
CA VAL A 314 9.72 -12.56 21.38
C VAL A 314 9.49 -11.79 20.09
N ILE A 315 9.30 -10.49 20.19
CA ILE A 315 9.07 -9.61 19.04
C ILE A 315 10.17 -8.58 18.99
N ARG A 316 10.93 -8.54 17.90
CA ARG A 316 12.06 -7.62 17.72
C ARG A 316 11.85 -6.74 16.50
N ILE A 317 12.58 -5.65 16.42
CA ILE A 317 12.67 -4.84 15.19
C ILE A 317 13.40 -5.65 14.11
N GLY A 318 12.81 -5.73 12.91
CA GLY A 318 13.44 -6.43 11.78
C GLY A 318 14.78 -5.80 11.38
N ASN A 319 15.76 -6.62 11.00
CA ASN A 319 17.14 -6.17 10.76
C ASN A 319 17.23 -5.03 9.73
N LYS A 320 16.47 -5.09 8.65
CA LYS A 320 16.45 -4.03 7.62
C LYS A 320 15.96 -2.69 8.19
N VAL A 321 14.91 -2.73 9.01
CA VAL A 321 14.35 -1.54 9.68
C VAL A 321 15.35 -1.00 10.68
N LYS A 322 15.96 -1.88 11.50
CA LYS A 322 16.99 -1.51 12.48
C LYS A 322 18.19 -0.80 11.83
N THR A 323 18.69 -1.32 10.72
CA THR A 323 19.80 -0.70 9.98
C THR A 323 19.41 0.67 9.44
N ARG A 324 18.20 0.80 8.86
CA ARG A 324 17.68 2.08 8.36
C ARG A 324 17.57 3.11 9.48
N ILE A 325 16.99 2.75 10.62
CA ILE A 325 16.87 3.64 11.78
C ILE A 325 18.26 4.15 12.22
N LYS A 326 19.24 3.24 12.37
CA LYS A 326 20.60 3.63 12.73
C LYS A 326 21.22 4.61 11.75
N ARG A 327 21.12 4.34 10.44
CA ARG A 327 21.65 5.22 9.40
C ARG A 327 20.97 6.60 9.42
N LYS A 328 19.64 6.63 9.55
CA LYS A 328 18.88 7.89 9.59
C LYS A 328 19.23 8.74 10.80
N ILE A 329 19.33 8.13 12.00
CA ILE A 329 19.72 8.84 13.22
C ILE A 329 21.15 9.38 13.08
N LYS A 330 22.12 8.55 12.64
CA LYS A 330 23.50 8.98 12.42
C LYS A 330 23.58 10.17 11.45
N TYR A 331 22.87 10.11 10.34
CA TYR A 331 22.84 11.22 9.37
C TYR A 331 22.26 12.51 9.98
N LEU A 332 21.10 12.42 10.64
CA LEU A 332 20.44 13.61 11.21
C LEU A 332 21.19 14.20 12.42
N THR A 333 21.96 13.40 13.14
CA THR A 333 22.80 13.90 14.24
C THR A 333 23.82 14.93 13.73
N ILE A 334 24.26 14.77 12.49
CA ILE A 334 25.27 15.66 11.86
C ILE A 334 24.59 16.83 11.13
N HIS A 335 23.48 16.57 10.43
CA HIS A 335 22.96 17.50 9.43
C HIS A 335 21.70 18.26 9.85
N ASP A 336 20.91 17.76 10.83
CA ASP A 336 19.59 18.38 11.14
C ASP A 336 19.09 17.95 12.53
N LYS A 337 19.45 18.74 13.55
CA LYS A 337 19.10 18.44 14.95
C LYS A 337 17.60 18.56 15.23
N GLU A 338 16.91 19.53 14.62
CA GLU A 338 15.46 19.70 14.83
C GLU A 338 14.67 18.51 14.28
N LYS A 339 14.99 18.12 13.07
CA LYS A 339 14.41 16.93 12.43
C LYS A 339 14.74 15.65 13.17
N LEU A 340 15.93 15.57 13.80
CA LEU A 340 16.35 14.43 14.61
C LEU A 340 15.38 14.20 15.78
N ILE A 341 14.94 15.25 16.48
CA ILE A 341 14.00 15.15 17.60
C ILE A 341 12.69 14.53 17.14
N LYS A 342 12.10 15.07 16.07
CA LYS A 342 10.84 14.57 15.49
C LYS A 342 10.96 13.10 15.04
N VAL A 343 12.06 12.76 14.39
CA VAL A 343 12.33 11.41 13.91
C VAL A 343 12.55 10.42 15.05
N LYS A 344 13.27 10.82 16.11
CA LYS A 344 13.43 9.98 17.31
C LYS A 344 12.09 9.69 17.99
N ALA A 345 11.23 10.69 18.15
CA ALA A 345 9.89 10.52 18.71
C ALA A 345 9.04 9.51 17.89
N SER A 346 9.07 9.63 16.57
CA SER A 346 8.39 8.70 15.68
C SER A 346 8.94 7.26 15.82
N TYR A 347 10.25 7.11 15.87
CA TYR A 347 10.88 5.78 16.05
C TYR A 347 10.63 5.22 17.44
N TYR A 348 10.55 6.04 18.48
CA TYR A 348 10.18 5.60 19.82
C TYR A 348 8.81 4.91 19.82
N GLY A 349 7.78 5.55 19.25
CA GLY A 349 6.45 4.97 19.12
C GLY A 349 6.42 3.65 18.33
N TYR A 350 7.27 3.53 17.30
CA TYR A 350 7.44 2.28 16.56
C TYR A 350 8.12 1.19 17.40
N MET A 351 9.17 1.54 18.14
CA MET A 351 9.98 0.61 18.95
C MET A 351 9.27 0.10 20.19
N MET A 352 8.37 0.88 20.78
CA MET A 352 7.60 0.51 21.98
C MET A 352 6.76 -0.75 21.79
N ARG A 353 6.46 -1.14 20.56
CA ARG A 353 5.70 -2.36 20.25
C ARG A 353 6.55 -3.65 20.30
N ALA A 354 7.85 -3.53 20.40
CA ALA A 354 8.79 -4.65 20.33
C ALA A 354 9.73 -4.68 21.53
N ASP A 355 10.37 -5.82 21.76
CA ASP A 355 11.42 -6.02 22.77
C ASP A 355 12.68 -5.28 22.31
N SER A 356 12.71 -3.97 22.51
CA SER A 356 13.71 -3.08 21.91
C SER A 356 14.41 -2.14 22.89
N LYS A 357 14.26 -2.35 24.21
CA LYS A 357 14.85 -1.47 25.25
C LYS A 357 16.36 -1.21 25.05
N CYS A 358 17.16 -2.26 24.82
CA CYS A 358 18.60 -2.11 24.55
C CYS A 358 18.88 -1.30 23.27
N LEU A 359 18.03 -1.44 22.24
CA LEU A 359 18.20 -0.68 21.01
C LEU A 359 17.84 0.80 21.22
N GLN A 360 16.76 1.09 21.97
CA GLN A 360 16.36 2.45 22.32
C GLN A 360 17.47 3.17 23.08
N TYR A 361 18.05 2.51 24.08
CA TYR A 361 19.18 3.03 24.87
C TYR A 361 20.40 3.33 23.98
N LYS A 362 20.84 2.35 23.14
CA LYS A 362 21.98 2.52 22.22
C LYS A 362 21.81 3.66 21.21
N LEU A 363 20.58 4.00 20.85
CA LEU A 363 20.25 5.07 19.90
C LEU A 363 19.89 6.39 20.57
N LYS A 364 19.92 6.45 21.89
CA LYS A 364 19.51 7.62 22.69
C LYS A 364 18.14 8.16 22.23
N ILE A 365 17.16 7.22 22.08
CA ILE A 365 15.80 7.52 21.59
C ILE A 365 14.85 7.88 22.75
N LYS A 366 15.26 7.55 23.97
CA LYS A 366 14.53 7.91 25.18
C LYS A 366 15.30 9.01 25.90
#